data_ad03248affdff6a0c6af4cdad0429a10
#
_entry.id   ad03248affdff6a0c6af4cdad0429a10
#
_cell.length_a   1.000
_cell.length_b   1.000
_cell.length_c   1.000
_cell.angle_alpha   90.00
_cell.angle_beta   90.00
_cell.angle_gamma   90.00
#
_symmetry.space_group_name_H-M   'P 1'
#
loop_
_entity.id
_entity.type
_entity.pdbx_description
1 polymer ?
#
loop_
_entity_poly.entity_id
_entity_poly.type
_entity_poly.pdbx_seq_one_letter_code
_entity_poly.pdbx_strand_id
1 'polypeptide(L)'
;MTGNRLERGQRKRPFKRANALSLPATKAQSTSKAFPKSLSVLEMMKLGKVVNEKSTERMELFKFDLADMAWSSQPFIAEFSIASEPFGKGGFREAFKATSKTPTFQVQQWVVKSYLKSTVAIIKENKQTTEQHKRVVQMHMPARNCTQELEQELKKGG
;
A
#
# COMPACT_ATOMS: atom_id res chain seq x y z
N MET A 1 15.08 -43.62 -45.20
CA MET A 1 13.63 -43.84 -45.35
C MET A 1 12.94 -42.58 -44.93
N THR A 2 12.51 -41.88 -45.91
CA THR A 2 11.33 -41.05 -46.18
C THR A 2 10.97 -39.99 -45.14
N GLY A 3 11.39 -38.78 -45.50
CA GLY A 3 10.90 -37.56 -44.88
C GLY A 3 9.47 -37.21 -45.29
N ASN A 4 8.78 -36.54 -44.41
CA ASN A 4 7.55 -35.83 -44.75
C ASN A 4 7.68 -34.37 -44.35
N ARG A 5 7.86 -33.55 -45.36
CA ARG A 5 7.90 -32.10 -45.36
C ARG A 5 6.46 -31.62 -45.51
N LEU A 6 5.89 -31.01 -44.48
CA LEU A 6 4.58 -30.37 -44.55
C LEU A 6 4.73 -28.91 -44.99
N GLU A 7 4.26 -28.62 -46.16
CA GLU A 7 4.18 -27.29 -46.76
C GLU A 7 3.08 -26.45 -46.09
N ARG A 8 3.45 -25.23 -45.67
CA ARG A 8 2.56 -24.25 -45.07
C ARG A 8 1.93 -23.40 -46.18
N GLY A 9 0.70 -23.76 -46.59
CA GLY A 9 -0.10 -22.98 -47.53
C GLY A 9 -0.58 -21.66 -46.93
N GLN A 10 -0.05 -20.56 -47.42
CA GLN A 10 -0.55 -19.20 -47.16
C GLN A 10 -1.81 -18.95 -47.97
N ARG A 11 -2.97 -18.91 -47.34
CA ARG A 11 -4.21 -18.40 -47.97
C ARG A 11 -4.30 -16.89 -47.75
N LYS A 12 -3.96 -16.13 -48.79
CA LYS A 12 -4.28 -14.69 -48.89
C LYS A 12 -5.80 -14.53 -49.11
N ARG A 13 -6.49 -13.89 -48.18
CA ARG A 13 -7.89 -13.45 -48.36
C ARG A 13 -7.89 -12.09 -49.05
N PRO A 14 -8.68 -11.90 -50.14
CA PRO A 14 -8.79 -10.60 -50.79
C PRO A 14 -9.64 -9.63 -49.91
N PHE A 15 -9.10 -8.44 -49.69
CA PHE A 15 -9.79 -7.32 -49.09
C PHE A 15 -10.90 -6.82 -50.04
N LYS A 16 -12.16 -7.00 -49.70
CA LYS A 16 -13.28 -6.36 -50.39
C LYS A 16 -13.34 -4.88 -49.95
N ARG A 17 -13.11 -3.99 -50.90
CA ARG A 17 -13.34 -2.55 -50.78
C ARG A 17 -14.82 -2.32 -50.55
N ALA A 18 -15.23 -1.80 -49.40
CA ALA A 18 -16.58 -1.36 -49.14
C ALA A 18 -16.80 -0.02 -49.84
N ASN A 19 -17.90 0.06 -50.60
CA ASN A 19 -18.33 1.26 -51.28
C ASN A 19 -18.72 2.34 -50.25
N ALA A 20 -18.16 3.53 -50.45
CA ALA A 20 -18.56 4.71 -49.70
C ALA A 20 -19.97 5.12 -50.06
N LEU A 21 -20.89 4.94 -49.16
CA LEU A 21 -22.22 5.55 -49.22
C LEU A 21 -22.10 7.04 -48.84
N SER A 22 -22.32 7.89 -49.86
CA SER A 22 -22.41 9.34 -49.65
C SER A 22 -23.68 9.70 -48.85
N LEU A 23 -23.49 10.15 -47.61
CA LEU A 23 -24.53 10.72 -46.79
C LEU A 23 -24.77 12.18 -47.19
N PRO A 24 -26.04 12.66 -47.21
CA PRO A 24 -26.35 14.04 -47.53
C PRO A 24 -25.81 14.98 -46.44
N ALA A 25 -25.22 16.08 -46.89
CA ALA A 25 -24.73 17.14 -46.03
C ALA A 25 -25.87 17.87 -45.32
N THR A 26 -26.16 17.49 -44.12
CA THR A 26 -26.98 18.29 -43.19
C THR A 26 -26.14 19.45 -42.69
N LYS A 27 -26.58 20.67 -42.99
CA LYS A 27 -26.03 21.92 -42.45
C LYS A 27 -26.05 21.85 -40.94
N ALA A 28 -24.91 21.56 -40.33
CA ALA A 28 -24.70 21.65 -38.89
C ALA A 28 -24.67 23.15 -38.54
N GLN A 29 -25.69 23.63 -37.86
CA GLN A 29 -25.65 24.89 -37.15
C GLN A 29 -24.53 24.79 -36.08
N SER A 30 -23.48 25.59 -36.23
CA SER A 30 -22.40 25.68 -35.27
C SER A 30 -22.91 26.40 -34.03
N THR A 31 -23.47 25.66 -33.08
CA THR A 31 -23.47 26.10 -31.70
C THR A 31 -22.05 25.90 -31.19
N SER A 32 -21.31 27.00 -31.10
CA SER A 32 -19.99 27.02 -30.50
C SER A 32 -20.12 26.66 -29.02
N LYS A 33 -20.17 25.38 -28.69
CA LYS A 33 -19.88 24.90 -27.34
C LYS A 33 -18.44 25.29 -27.07
N ALA A 34 -18.25 26.34 -26.26
CA ALA A 34 -16.94 26.73 -25.79
C ALA A 34 -16.34 25.51 -25.08
N PHE A 35 -15.39 24.85 -25.74
CA PHE A 35 -14.61 23.81 -25.08
C PHE A 35 -13.88 24.45 -23.91
N PRO A 36 -13.89 23.86 -22.72
CA PRO A 36 -13.12 24.39 -21.60
C PRO A 36 -11.66 24.49 -22.04
N LYS A 37 -11.04 25.63 -21.77
CA LYS A 37 -9.62 25.86 -22.09
C LYS A 37 -8.82 24.72 -21.50
N SER A 38 -7.99 24.08 -22.32
CA SER A 38 -7.06 23.06 -21.83
C SER A 38 -6.13 23.71 -20.82
N LEU A 39 -6.05 23.11 -19.63
CA LEU A 39 -5.12 23.54 -18.60
C LEU A 39 -3.69 23.29 -19.07
N SER A 40 -2.79 24.21 -18.79
CA SER A 40 -1.37 24.00 -19.03
C SER A 40 -0.85 22.86 -18.16
N VAL A 41 0.25 22.21 -18.58
CA VAL A 41 0.88 21.14 -17.79
C VAL A 41 1.21 21.61 -16.37
N LEU A 42 1.65 22.87 -16.21
CA LEU A 42 1.91 23.48 -14.90
C LEU A 42 0.65 23.64 -14.04
N GLU A 43 -0.48 24.00 -14.65
CA GLU A 43 -1.76 24.07 -13.95
C GLU A 43 -2.28 22.68 -13.59
N MET A 44 -2.11 21.69 -14.48
CA MET A 44 -2.42 20.30 -14.16
C MET A 44 -1.55 19.74 -13.04
N MET A 45 -0.26 20.08 -13.00
CA MET A 45 0.63 19.69 -11.89
C MET A 45 0.27 20.40 -10.57
N LYS A 46 -0.25 21.61 -10.60
CA LYS A 46 -0.76 22.29 -9.40
C LYS A 46 -2.09 21.74 -8.90
N LEU A 47 -2.96 21.30 -9.80
CA LEU A 47 -4.23 20.64 -9.48
C LEU A 47 -4.03 19.17 -9.11
N GLY A 48 -3.05 18.51 -9.71
CA GLY A 48 -2.68 17.11 -9.48
C GLY A 48 -1.80 16.91 -8.25
N LYS A 49 -2.15 17.51 -7.10
CA LYS A 49 -1.74 16.89 -5.85
C LYS A 49 -2.42 15.51 -5.83
N VAL A 50 -1.67 14.48 -6.18
CA VAL A 50 -2.05 13.11 -5.85
C VAL A 50 -2.21 13.10 -4.33
N VAL A 51 -3.44 13.26 -3.88
CA VAL A 51 -3.80 13.01 -2.49
C VAL A 51 -3.72 11.49 -2.38
N ASN A 52 -2.57 11.00 -1.93
CA ASN A 52 -2.48 9.61 -1.51
C ASN A 52 -3.54 9.45 -0.41
N GLU A 53 -4.66 8.84 -0.77
CA GLU A 53 -5.76 8.58 0.17
C GLU A 53 -5.20 7.68 1.25
N LYS A 54 -5.01 8.28 2.43
CA LYS A 54 -4.63 7.52 3.60
C LYS A 54 -5.85 6.72 4.01
N SER A 55 -5.75 5.40 3.93
CA SER A 55 -6.81 4.55 4.47
C SER A 55 -6.96 4.80 5.97
N THR A 56 -8.19 4.97 6.42
CA THR A 56 -8.49 5.03 7.86
C THR A 56 -8.91 3.64 8.29
N GLU A 57 -8.16 3.06 9.22
CA GLU A 57 -8.40 1.71 9.72
C GLU A 57 -8.62 1.74 11.22
N ARG A 58 -9.61 0.99 11.68
CA ARG A 58 -9.87 0.73 13.10
C ARG A 58 -9.08 -0.49 13.53
N MET A 59 -8.21 -0.31 14.52
CA MET A 59 -7.30 -1.34 15.00
C MET A 59 -7.53 -1.68 16.46
N GLU A 60 -7.41 -2.94 16.80
CA GLU A 60 -7.31 -3.43 18.17
C GLU A 60 -5.84 -3.50 18.58
N LEU A 61 -5.49 -2.73 19.59
CA LEU A 61 -4.12 -2.61 20.07
C LEU A 61 -3.97 -3.34 21.41
N PHE A 62 -3.09 -4.31 21.45
CA PHE A 62 -2.66 -4.95 22.68
C PHE A 62 -1.33 -4.33 23.13
N LYS A 63 -1.26 -3.91 24.38
CA LYS A 63 -0.04 -3.39 25.01
C LYS A 63 0.69 -4.52 25.71
N PHE A 64 1.99 -4.60 25.49
CA PHE A 64 2.88 -5.46 26.27
C PHE A 64 3.51 -4.62 27.39
N ASP A 65 3.33 -5.07 28.62
CA ASP A 65 3.96 -4.47 29.79
C ASP A 65 5.28 -5.18 30.10
N LEU A 66 6.35 -4.41 30.20
CA LEU A 66 7.68 -4.95 30.48
C LEU A 66 7.89 -5.31 31.94
N ALA A 67 7.23 -4.61 32.87
CA ALA A 67 7.41 -4.89 34.31
C ALA A 67 6.77 -6.23 34.68
N ASP A 68 5.58 -6.49 34.15
CA ASP A 68 4.83 -7.71 34.42
C ASP A 68 5.09 -8.80 33.38
N MET A 69 5.85 -8.50 32.33
CA MET A 69 6.06 -9.37 31.16
C MET A 69 4.75 -9.94 30.60
N ALA A 70 3.69 -9.15 30.64
CA ALA A 70 2.32 -9.55 30.34
C ALA A 70 1.67 -8.67 29.26
N TRP A 71 0.71 -9.26 28.56
CA TRP A 71 -0.14 -8.52 27.61
C TRP A 71 -1.36 -7.96 28.28
N SER A 72 -1.82 -6.79 27.84
CA SER A 72 -3.11 -6.25 28.26
C SER A 72 -4.23 -7.27 28.04
N SER A 73 -5.09 -7.47 29.02
CA SER A 73 -6.21 -8.41 28.96
C SER A 73 -7.28 -7.96 27.95
N GLN A 74 -7.40 -6.66 27.74
CA GLN A 74 -8.36 -6.06 26.81
C GLN A 74 -7.61 -5.22 25.76
N PRO A 75 -8.05 -5.26 24.49
CA PRO A 75 -7.51 -4.41 23.46
C PRO A 75 -7.95 -2.96 23.61
N PHE A 76 -7.08 -2.03 23.28
CA PHE A 76 -7.42 -0.63 23.05
C PHE A 76 -7.86 -0.47 21.59
N ILE A 77 -9.02 0.15 21.39
CA ILE A 77 -9.50 0.43 20.04
C ILE A 77 -9.02 1.82 19.64
N ALA A 78 -8.32 1.91 18.52
CA ALA A 78 -7.85 3.18 17.97
C ALA A 78 -8.00 3.23 16.46
N GLU A 79 -8.22 4.43 15.93
CA GLU A 79 -8.31 4.69 14.50
C GLU A 79 -7.01 5.31 14.01
N PHE A 80 -6.46 4.72 12.96
CA PHE A 80 -5.24 5.17 12.31
C PHE A 80 -5.48 5.50 10.85
N SER A 81 -4.91 6.61 10.42
CA SER A 81 -4.77 6.95 9.02
C SER A 81 -3.41 6.46 8.55
N ILE A 82 -3.38 5.43 7.72
CA ILE A 82 -2.17 4.76 7.26
C ILE A 82 -1.85 5.22 5.84
N ALA A 83 -0.58 5.49 5.57
CA ALA A 83 -0.12 5.81 4.21
C ALA A 83 -0.35 4.62 3.28
N SER A 84 -0.77 4.89 2.04
CA SER A 84 -1.03 3.86 1.01
C SER A 84 0.23 3.12 0.58
N GLU A 85 1.40 3.79 0.66
CA GLU A 85 2.67 3.22 0.24
C GLU A 85 3.62 3.04 1.43
N PRO A 86 4.36 1.92 1.46
CA PRO A 86 5.37 1.71 2.48
C PRO A 86 6.56 2.64 2.25
N PHE A 87 7.10 3.24 3.30
CA PHE A 87 8.36 3.99 3.25
C PHE A 87 9.59 3.10 3.45
N GLY A 88 9.39 1.85 3.85
CA GLY A 88 10.46 0.88 4.05
C GLY A 88 9.97 -0.54 3.85
N LYS A 89 10.82 -1.38 3.26
CA LYS A 89 10.53 -2.78 2.99
C LYS A 89 11.72 -3.64 3.39
N GLY A 90 11.45 -4.65 4.21
CA GLY A 90 12.42 -5.68 4.60
C GLY A 90 12.09 -7.03 3.98
N GLY A 91 12.82 -8.08 4.36
CA GLY A 91 12.59 -9.42 3.86
C GLY A 91 11.23 -10.01 4.24
N PHE A 92 10.65 -9.60 5.36
CA PHE A 92 9.40 -10.17 5.89
C PHE A 92 8.29 -9.16 6.10
N ARG A 93 8.61 -7.86 6.16
CA ARG A 93 7.67 -6.80 6.53
C ARG A 93 7.86 -5.54 5.72
N GLU A 94 6.77 -4.78 5.62
CA GLU A 94 6.70 -3.42 5.11
C GLU A 94 6.36 -2.47 6.25
N ALA A 95 6.88 -1.25 6.18
CA ALA A 95 6.69 -0.21 7.18
C ALA A 95 5.94 0.98 6.56
N PHE A 96 4.84 1.39 7.20
CA PHE A 96 3.98 2.47 6.75
C PHE A 96 3.97 3.59 7.78
N LYS A 97 3.98 4.83 7.33
CA LYS A 97 3.72 5.98 8.20
C LYS A 97 2.24 6.03 8.54
N ALA A 98 1.93 6.27 9.81
CA ALA A 98 0.56 6.38 10.27
C ALA A 98 0.39 7.54 11.25
N THR A 99 -0.83 8.07 11.31
CA THR A 99 -1.25 9.08 12.29
C THR A 99 -2.52 8.58 12.95
N SER A 100 -2.62 8.72 14.26
CA SER A 100 -3.84 8.33 14.96
C SER A 100 -4.87 9.46 14.93
N LYS A 101 -6.13 9.10 14.77
CA LYS A 101 -7.28 10.00 14.97
C LYS A 101 -7.79 9.98 16.41
N THR A 102 -7.40 8.97 17.18
CA THR A 102 -7.79 8.80 18.58
C THR A 102 -6.99 9.78 19.45
N PRO A 103 -7.61 10.61 20.29
CA PRO A 103 -6.94 11.68 21.05
C PRO A 103 -5.74 11.19 21.86
N THR A 104 -5.83 10.04 22.49
CA THR A 104 -4.76 9.44 23.31
C THR A 104 -3.48 9.16 22.52
N PHE A 105 -3.58 8.97 21.20
CA PHE A 105 -2.47 8.58 20.33
C PHE A 105 -2.11 9.64 19.27
N GLN A 106 -2.75 10.82 19.29
CA GLN A 106 -2.56 11.87 18.26
C GLN A 106 -1.20 12.57 18.34
N VAL A 107 -0.56 12.59 19.50
CA VAL A 107 0.60 13.44 19.78
C VAL A 107 1.87 12.99 19.04
N GLN A 108 1.92 11.75 18.58
CA GLN A 108 3.12 11.17 18.00
C GLN A 108 2.88 10.55 16.61
N GLN A 109 3.96 10.50 15.84
CA GLN A 109 3.95 9.75 14.58
C GLN A 109 4.10 8.26 14.86
N TRP A 110 3.31 7.47 14.17
CA TRP A 110 3.28 6.03 14.28
C TRP A 110 3.90 5.36 13.07
N VAL A 111 4.47 4.19 13.29
CA VAL A 111 4.91 3.30 12.23
C VAL A 111 4.14 1.98 12.37
N VAL A 112 3.35 1.69 11.36
CA VAL A 112 2.66 0.40 11.25
C VAL A 112 3.54 -0.53 10.43
N LYS A 113 3.90 -1.69 10.99
CA LYS A 113 4.66 -2.73 10.30
C LYS A 113 3.72 -3.88 9.96
N SER A 114 3.54 -4.13 8.67
CA SER A 114 2.73 -5.23 8.14
C SER A 114 3.63 -6.33 7.58
N TYR A 115 3.20 -7.58 7.70
CA TYR A 115 3.89 -8.67 7.02
C TYR A 115 3.64 -8.64 5.51
N LEU A 116 4.65 -9.01 4.73
CA LEU A 116 4.49 -9.22 3.29
C LEU A 116 3.46 -10.32 3.02
N LYS A 117 2.75 -10.23 1.91
CA LYS A 117 1.73 -11.22 1.52
C LYS A 117 2.29 -12.65 1.47
N SER A 118 3.53 -12.81 0.98
CA SER A 118 4.25 -14.09 0.97
C SER A 118 4.50 -14.63 2.39
N THR A 119 4.90 -13.77 3.31
CA THR A 119 5.13 -14.12 4.71
C THR A 119 3.82 -14.49 5.41
N VAL A 120 2.73 -13.74 5.13
CA VAL A 120 1.40 -14.05 5.69
C VAL A 120 0.93 -15.43 5.27
N ALA A 121 1.17 -15.86 4.03
CA ALA A 121 0.83 -17.21 3.56
C ALA A 121 1.52 -18.28 4.43
N ILE A 122 2.83 -18.17 4.61
CA ILE A 122 3.63 -19.11 5.43
C ILE A 122 3.14 -19.13 6.89
N ILE A 123 2.85 -17.97 7.47
CA ILE A 123 2.38 -17.87 8.87
C ILE A 123 0.98 -18.49 9.01
N LYS A 124 0.10 -18.32 8.02
CA LYS A 124 -1.25 -18.92 8.03
C LYS A 124 -1.21 -20.44 7.93
N GLU A 125 -0.34 -20.99 7.11
CA GLU A 125 -0.14 -22.45 7.02
C GLU A 125 0.22 -23.04 8.39
N ASN A 126 1.02 -22.31 9.18
CA ASN A 126 1.42 -22.72 10.52
C ASN A 126 0.41 -22.38 11.63
N LYS A 127 -0.77 -21.82 11.32
CA LYS A 127 -1.83 -21.40 12.26
C LYS A 127 -1.37 -20.47 13.40
N GLN A 128 -0.30 -19.69 13.20
CA GLN A 128 0.38 -18.92 14.26
C GLN A 128 0.34 -17.39 14.05
N THR A 129 -0.67 -16.84 13.39
CA THR A 129 -0.69 -15.41 13.03
C THR A 129 -0.56 -14.48 14.23
N THR A 130 -1.41 -14.60 15.23
CA THR A 130 -1.42 -13.72 16.41
C THR A 130 -0.21 -13.97 17.31
N GLU A 131 0.12 -15.24 17.56
CA GLU A 131 1.25 -15.62 18.40
C GLU A 131 2.59 -15.17 17.81
N GLN A 132 2.74 -15.20 16.49
CA GLN A 132 3.97 -14.71 15.87
C GLN A 132 4.16 -13.19 16.05
N HIS A 133 3.08 -12.40 16.00
CA HIS A 133 3.14 -10.97 16.29
C HIS A 133 3.53 -10.73 17.76
N LYS A 134 2.93 -11.44 18.69
CA LYS A 134 3.23 -11.34 20.11
C LYS A 134 4.68 -11.69 20.41
N ARG A 135 5.20 -12.80 19.89
CA ARG A 135 6.60 -13.22 20.07
C ARG A 135 7.58 -12.15 19.62
N VAL A 136 7.35 -11.53 18.47
CA VAL A 136 8.22 -10.47 17.96
C VAL A 136 8.26 -9.27 18.90
N VAL A 137 7.13 -8.85 19.46
CA VAL A 137 7.06 -7.75 20.42
C VAL A 137 7.78 -8.14 21.71
N GLN A 138 7.52 -9.35 22.25
CA GLN A 138 8.15 -9.88 23.44
C GLN A 138 9.69 -9.95 23.33
N MET A 139 10.21 -10.21 22.15
CA MET A 139 11.66 -10.19 21.91
C MET A 139 12.22 -8.78 21.76
N HIS A 140 11.48 -7.91 21.10
CA HIS A 140 11.96 -6.58 20.73
C HIS A 140 11.90 -5.58 21.90
N MET A 141 10.88 -5.67 22.74
CA MET A 141 10.65 -4.72 23.81
C MET A 141 11.74 -4.77 24.90
N PRO A 142 12.13 -5.95 25.44
CA PRO A 142 13.22 -6.05 26.38
C PRO A 142 14.55 -5.59 25.79
N ALA A 143 14.87 -5.97 24.56
CA ALA A 143 16.09 -5.54 23.89
C ALA A 143 16.17 -4.02 23.76
N ARG A 144 15.07 -3.36 23.39
CA ARG A 144 14.97 -1.90 23.32
C ARG A 144 15.16 -1.26 24.71
N ASN A 145 14.55 -1.83 25.74
CA ASN A 145 14.66 -1.31 27.10
C ASN A 145 16.12 -1.36 27.59
N CYS A 146 16.79 -2.49 27.45
CA CYS A 146 18.22 -2.63 27.77
C CYS A 146 19.09 -1.60 27.05
N THR A 147 18.82 -1.35 25.76
CA THR A 147 19.56 -0.36 24.99
C THR A 147 19.34 1.06 25.53
N GLN A 148 18.10 1.40 25.91
CA GLN A 148 17.77 2.71 26.47
C GLN A 148 18.40 2.91 27.86
N GLU A 149 18.41 1.89 28.70
CA GLU A 149 19.07 1.92 30.02
C GLU A 149 20.59 2.12 29.84
N LEU A 150 21.21 1.39 28.94
CA LEU A 150 22.63 1.56 28.66
C LEU A 150 22.97 2.97 28.16
N GLU A 151 22.14 3.53 27.24
CA GLU A 151 22.31 4.91 26.79
C GLU A 151 22.22 5.93 27.94
N GLN A 152 21.30 5.69 28.88
CA GLN A 152 21.14 6.57 30.05
C GLN A 152 22.33 6.50 30.96
N GLU A 153 22.86 5.32 31.22
CA GLU A 153 24.07 5.14 32.06
C GLU A 153 25.29 5.77 31.42
N LEU A 154 25.49 5.61 30.11
CA LEU A 154 26.57 6.26 29.39
C LEU A 154 26.49 7.79 29.43
N LYS A 155 25.31 8.37 29.42
CA LYS A 155 25.10 9.83 29.52
C LYS A 155 25.33 10.38 30.95
N LYS A 156 25.20 9.54 31.98
CA LYS A 156 25.47 9.94 33.36
C LYS A 156 26.94 9.86 33.73
N GLY A 157 27.69 9.00 33.06
CA GLY A 157 29.12 8.74 33.37
C GLY A 157 30.11 9.57 32.54
N GLY A 158 29.64 10.43 31.64
CA GLY A 158 30.47 11.38 30.87
C GLY A 158 30.20 12.82 31.30
#